data_acbf9bd8a240ba677ceb19bc40cd589b
#
_entry.id   acbf9bd8a240ba677ceb19bc40cd589b
#
_cell.length_a   1.000
_cell.length_b   1.000
_cell.length_c   1.000
_cell.angle_alpha   90.00
_cell.angle_beta   90.00
_cell.angle_gamma   90.00
#
_symmetry.space_group_name_H-M   'P 1'
#
loop_
_entity.id
_entity.type
_entity.pdbx_description
1 polymer ?
#
loop_
_entity_poly.entity_id
_entity_poly.type
_entity_poly.pdbx_seq_one_letter_code
_entity_poly.pdbx_strand_id
1 'polypeptide(L)'
;MSETDETGKLIDKVNEKLSLGGNIELVGFKQVSLSDVVVVKKLVGHYTRKIQENCRNFQGITVILKEIHKVEDNSKHEIHVKVLDDGKAFSSEIVDKNLFVALDSVLRKVLAEVMHHNKR
;
A
#
# COMPACT_ATOMS: atom_id res chain seq x y z
N MET A 1 24.93 -7.22 -3.40
CA MET A 1 25.36 -6.88 -2.04
C MET A 1 24.18 -6.31 -1.26
N SER A 2 23.91 -6.89 -0.11
CA SER A 2 22.81 -6.41 0.73
C SER A 2 23.26 -5.16 1.47
N GLU A 3 22.37 -4.21 1.58
CA GLU A 3 22.61 -3.03 2.40
C GLU A 3 21.69 -3.08 3.62
N THR A 4 22.17 -2.50 4.69
CA THR A 4 21.36 -2.38 5.90
C THR A 4 21.14 -0.90 6.20
N ASP A 5 20.01 -0.60 6.83
CA ASP A 5 19.76 0.75 7.33
C ASP A 5 20.49 0.95 8.65
N GLU A 6 20.29 2.10 9.27
CA GLU A 6 20.96 2.45 10.53
C GLU A 6 20.59 1.53 11.69
N THR A 7 19.50 0.81 11.58
CA THR A 7 19.07 -0.15 12.61
C THR A 7 19.56 -1.56 12.34
N GLY A 8 20.30 -1.76 11.25
CA GLY A 8 20.80 -3.07 10.86
C GLY A 8 19.83 -3.92 10.07
N LYS A 9 18.68 -3.38 9.71
CA LYS A 9 17.70 -4.11 8.91
C LYS A 9 18.10 -4.11 7.44
N LEU A 10 17.90 -5.25 6.80
CA LEU A 10 18.13 -5.35 5.36
C LEU A 10 17.11 -4.51 4.60
N ILE A 11 17.62 -3.71 3.68
CA ILE A 11 16.81 -2.92 2.79
C ILE A 11 16.90 -3.54 1.40
N ASP A 12 15.76 -3.92 0.85
CA ASP A 12 15.68 -4.37 -0.53
C ASP A 12 15.59 -3.15 -1.45
N LYS A 13 16.74 -2.66 -1.87
CA LYS A 13 16.81 -1.48 -2.73
C LYS A 13 16.25 -1.70 -4.13
N VAL A 14 16.25 -2.93 -4.59
CA VAL A 14 15.75 -3.23 -5.94
C VAL A 14 14.25 -3.02 -5.99
N ASN A 15 13.53 -3.47 -4.98
CA ASN A 15 12.08 -3.39 -4.91
C ASN A 15 11.59 -2.26 -4.01
N GLU A 16 12.49 -1.61 -3.28
CA GLU A 16 12.13 -0.55 -2.33
C GLU A 16 11.01 -1.00 -1.40
N LYS A 17 11.09 -2.24 -0.95
CA LYS A 17 10.03 -2.90 -0.22
C LYS A 17 10.16 -2.69 1.27
N LEU A 18 9.07 -2.30 1.91
CA LEU A 18 8.99 -2.14 3.35
C LEU A 18 7.93 -3.06 3.90
N SER A 19 8.34 -4.01 4.73
CA SER A 19 7.41 -4.91 5.42
C SER A 19 7.02 -4.32 6.76
N LEU A 20 5.71 -4.21 6.98
CA LEU A 20 5.17 -3.66 8.23
C LEU A 20 4.72 -4.72 9.22
N GLY A 21 4.99 -6.00 8.94
CA GLY A 21 4.44 -7.11 9.69
C GLY A 21 3.01 -7.39 9.26
N GLY A 22 2.40 -8.46 9.80
CA GLY A 22 1.01 -8.81 9.49
C GLY A 22 0.72 -8.99 8.00
N ASN A 23 1.74 -9.32 7.20
CA ASN A 23 1.64 -9.49 5.76
C ASN A 23 1.27 -8.19 5.02
N ILE A 24 1.76 -7.07 5.51
CA ILE A 24 1.58 -5.75 4.87
C ILE A 24 2.91 -5.34 4.25
N GLU A 25 2.89 -5.04 2.96
CA GLU A 25 4.07 -4.57 2.24
C GLU A 25 3.80 -3.23 1.56
N LEU A 26 4.74 -2.31 1.72
CA LEU A 26 4.74 -1.02 1.02
C LEU A 26 5.90 -1.00 0.03
N VAL A 27 5.63 -0.63 -1.21
CA VAL A 27 6.63 -0.56 -2.28
C VAL A 27 6.63 0.83 -2.88
N GLY A 28 7.81 1.41 -3.08
CA GLY A 28 7.94 2.70 -3.74
C GLY A 28 7.77 3.91 -2.83
N PHE A 29 7.81 3.73 -1.50
CA PHE A 29 7.62 4.82 -0.55
C PHE A 29 8.92 5.45 -0.05
N LYS A 30 10.05 5.07 -0.62
CA LYS A 30 11.36 5.55 -0.20
C LYS A 30 11.51 7.07 -0.34
N GLN A 31 10.90 7.65 -1.37
CA GLN A 31 10.98 9.08 -1.64
C GLN A 31 10.01 9.91 -0.79
N VAL A 32 9.11 9.26 -0.09
CA VAL A 32 8.13 9.93 0.76
C VAL A 32 8.81 10.35 2.06
N SER A 33 8.50 11.56 2.55
CA SER A 33 9.09 12.05 3.79
C SER A 33 8.74 11.15 4.97
N LEU A 34 9.59 11.13 5.99
CA LEU A 34 9.36 10.30 7.17
C LEU A 34 8.05 10.63 7.87
N SER A 35 7.70 11.91 7.95
CA SER A 35 6.43 12.33 8.57
C SER A 35 5.23 11.82 7.78
N ASP A 36 5.32 11.84 6.46
CA ASP A 36 4.24 11.34 5.60
C ASP A 36 4.14 9.82 5.65
N VAL A 37 5.27 9.13 5.74
CA VAL A 37 5.27 7.67 5.88
C VAL A 37 4.55 7.22 7.16
N VAL A 38 4.69 7.99 8.25
CA VAL A 38 3.95 7.69 9.48
C VAL A 38 2.44 7.70 9.24
N VAL A 39 1.96 8.70 8.49
CA VAL A 39 0.53 8.80 8.15
C VAL A 39 0.13 7.65 7.21
N VAL A 40 0.96 7.34 6.22
CA VAL A 40 0.73 6.21 5.30
C VAL A 40 0.56 4.91 6.07
N LYS A 41 1.46 4.63 7.01
CA LYS A 41 1.40 3.41 7.82
C LYS A 41 0.12 3.31 8.64
N LYS A 42 -0.31 4.42 9.24
CA LYS A 42 -1.55 4.46 10.02
C LYS A 42 -2.76 4.19 9.14
N LEU A 43 -2.79 4.83 7.97
CA LEU A 43 -3.91 4.68 7.04
C LEU A 43 -3.98 3.26 6.49
N VAL A 44 -2.86 2.71 6.05
CA VAL A 44 -2.79 1.34 5.55
C VAL A 44 -3.18 0.35 6.65
N GLY A 45 -2.69 0.54 7.87
CA GLY A 45 -3.02 -0.32 9.00
C GLY A 45 -4.50 -0.31 9.33
N HIS A 46 -5.10 0.88 9.31
CA HIS A 46 -6.53 1.05 9.57
C HIS A 46 -7.38 0.27 8.55
N TYR A 47 -7.10 0.44 7.26
CA TYR A 47 -7.84 -0.26 6.22
C TYR A 47 -7.55 -1.75 6.18
N THR A 48 -6.30 -2.15 6.45
CA THR A 48 -5.94 -3.56 6.48
C THR A 48 -6.74 -4.31 7.55
N ARG A 49 -6.94 -3.68 8.71
CA ARG A 49 -7.77 -4.28 9.77
C ARG A 49 -9.18 -4.55 9.26
N LYS A 50 -9.80 -3.57 8.60
CA LYS A 50 -11.14 -3.72 8.04
C LYS A 50 -11.19 -4.78 6.94
N ILE A 51 -10.15 -4.80 6.10
CA ILE A 51 -10.05 -5.78 5.03
C ILE A 51 -9.96 -7.18 5.64
N GLN A 52 -9.12 -7.38 6.65
CA GLN A 52 -8.97 -8.67 7.33
C GLN A 52 -10.31 -9.17 7.91
N GLU A 53 -11.07 -8.26 8.51
CA GLU A 53 -12.36 -8.59 9.09
C GLU A 53 -13.36 -9.08 8.04
N ASN A 54 -13.17 -8.72 6.78
CA ASN A 54 -14.06 -9.10 5.68
C ASN A 54 -13.48 -10.18 4.78
N CYS A 55 -12.28 -10.64 5.06
CA CYS A 55 -11.65 -11.73 4.32
C CYS A 55 -12.05 -13.09 4.89
N ARG A 56 -11.96 -14.11 4.04
CA ARG A 56 -12.13 -15.50 4.47
C ARG A 56 -10.84 -16.04 5.06
N ASN A 57 -9.73 -15.75 4.41
CA ASN A 57 -8.39 -16.14 4.84
C ASN A 57 -7.41 -15.12 4.29
N PHE A 58 -7.22 -14.03 5.01
CA PHE A 58 -6.35 -12.95 4.59
C PHE A 58 -4.90 -13.42 4.49
N GLN A 59 -4.30 -13.28 3.33
CA GLN A 59 -2.95 -13.72 3.05
C GLN A 59 -1.95 -12.58 2.92
N GLY A 60 -2.40 -11.39 2.52
CA GLY A 60 -1.51 -10.25 2.44
C GLY A 60 -2.10 -9.06 1.69
N ILE A 61 -1.47 -7.92 1.89
CA ILE A 61 -1.79 -6.69 1.16
C ILE A 61 -0.48 -6.03 0.73
N THR A 62 -0.42 -5.61 -0.52
CA THR A 62 0.71 -4.89 -1.08
C THR A 62 0.22 -3.55 -1.59
N VAL A 63 0.88 -2.48 -1.19
CA VAL A 63 0.58 -1.12 -1.63
C VAL A 63 1.78 -0.61 -2.40
N ILE A 64 1.59 -0.26 -3.66
CA ILE A 64 2.66 0.16 -4.56
C ILE A 64 2.42 1.61 -4.97
N LEU A 65 3.39 2.46 -4.68
CA LEU A 65 3.37 3.86 -5.08
C LEU A 65 4.30 4.06 -6.26
N LYS A 66 3.77 4.64 -7.32
CA LYS A 66 4.55 5.11 -8.46
C LYS A 66 4.31 6.60 -8.60
N GLU A 67 5.36 7.36 -8.68
CA GLU A 67 5.25 8.78 -8.95
C GLU A 67 5.35 9.00 -10.45
N ILE A 68 4.30 9.58 -11.03
CA ILE A 68 4.27 9.84 -12.46
C ILE A 68 4.23 11.34 -12.73
N HIS A 69 5.02 11.76 -13.70
CA HIS A 69 5.11 13.13 -14.22
C HIS A 69 5.46 14.18 -13.17
N LYS A 70 6.76 14.31 -12.91
CA LYS A 70 7.28 15.50 -12.26
C LYS A 70 7.57 16.55 -13.32
N VAL A 71 6.54 17.27 -13.72
CA VAL A 71 6.74 18.46 -14.54
C VAL A 71 6.34 19.64 -13.69
N GLU A 72 7.34 20.37 -13.18
CA GLU A 72 7.16 21.49 -12.27
C GLU A 72 6.40 21.05 -11.01
N ASP A 73 5.26 21.68 -10.71
CA ASP A 73 4.47 21.37 -9.52
C ASP A 73 3.34 20.37 -9.80
N ASN A 74 3.41 19.64 -10.90
CA ASN A 74 2.37 18.73 -11.32
C ASN A 74 2.74 17.27 -11.17
N SER A 75 3.27 16.89 -10.00
CA SER A 75 3.49 15.47 -9.72
C SER A 75 2.16 14.82 -9.39
N LYS A 76 1.97 13.61 -9.91
CA LYS A 76 0.81 12.78 -9.62
C LYS A 76 1.28 11.50 -8.98
N HIS A 77 0.46 10.93 -8.13
CA HIS A 77 0.73 9.68 -7.46
C HIS A 77 -0.17 8.60 -8.04
N GLU A 78 0.45 7.54 -8.55
CA GLU A 78 -0.29 6.36 -8.98
C GLU A 78 -0.11 5.31 -7.91
N ILE A 79 -1.21 4.81 -7.36
CA ILE A 79 -1.16 3.83 -6.29
C ILE A 79 -1.93 2.58 -6.72
N HIS A 80 -1.28 1.44 -6.56
CA HIS A 80 -1.86 0.14 -6.81
C HIS A 80 -1.92 -0.61 -5.48
N VAL A 81 -3.08 -1.20 -5.19
CA VAL A 81 -3.25 -2.03 -4.00
C VAL A 81 -3.69 -3.41 -4.45
N LYS A 82 -3.04 -4.42 -3.89
CA LYS A 82 -3.40 -5.81 -4.14
C LYS A 82 -3.62 -6.51 -2.81
N VAL A 83 -4.77 -7.15 -2.67
CA VAL A 83 -5.11 -7.96 -1.50
C VAL A 83 -5.22 -9.41 -1.95
N LEU A 84 -4.60 -10.29 -1.20
CA LEU A 84 -4.72 -11.73 -1.43
C LEU A 84 -5.53 -12.34 -0.30
N ASP A 85 -6.64 -12.97 -0.66
CA ASP A 85 -7.59 -13.56 0.28
C ASP A 85 -7.99 -14.95 -0.22
N ASP A 86 -7.62 -15.98 0.52
CA ASP A 86 -7.97 -17.37 0.23
C ASP A 86 -7.64 -17.75 -1.22
N GLY A 87 -6.48 -17.35 -1.69
CA GLY A 87 -6.00 -17.62 -3.06
C GLY A 87 -6.54 -16.69 -4.13
N LYS A 88 -7.47 -15.79 -3.78
CA LYS A 88 -8.03 -14.83 -4.73
C LYS A 88 -7.38 -13.47 -4.56
N ALA A 89 -7.04 -12.84 -5.68
CA ALA A 89 -6.45 -11.50 -5.68
C ALA A 89 -7.50 -10.44 -5.99
N PHE A 90 -7.51 -9.39 -5.18
CA PHE A 90 -8.32 -8.18 -5.40
C PHE A 90 -7.35 -7.03 -5.66
N SER A 91 -7.62 -6.24 -6.68
CA SER A 91 -6.74 -5.14 -7.04
C SER A 91 -7.52 -3.88 -7.34
N SER A 92 -6.95 -2.74 -6.96
CA SER A 92 -7.47 -1.42 -7.31
C SER A 92 -6.31 -0.51 -7.60
N GLU A 93 -6.57 0.52 -8.40
CA GLU A 93 -5.57 1.52 -8.70
C GLU A 93 -6.20 2.89 -8.80
N ILE A 94 -5.41 3.91 -8.58
CA ILE A 94 -5.85 5.29 -8.65
C ILE A 94 -4.68 6.20 -8.99
N VAL A 95 -4.99 7.33 -9.60
CA VAL A 95 -4.04 8.42 -9.84
C VAL A 95 -4.61 9.69 -9.25
N ASP A 96 -3.85 10.37 -8.41
CA ASP A 96 -4.27 11.63 -7.82
C ASP A 96 -3.05 12.47 -7.47
N LYS A 97 -3.23 13.78 -7.41
CA LYS A 97 -2.16 14.71 -7.03
C LYS A 97 -1.83 14.62 -5.56
N ASN A 98 -2.81 14.32 -4.72
CA ASN A 98 -2.64 14.23 -3.27
C ASN A 98 -2.43 12.78 -2.86
N LEU A 99 -1.28 12.50 -2.26
CA LEU A 99 -0.91 11.15 -1.85
C LEU A 99 -1.93 10.53 -0.89
N PHE A 100 -2.35 11.28 0.13
CA PHE A 100 -3.25 10.74 1.15
C PHE A 100 -4.66 10.52 0.62
N VAL A 101 -5.13 11.43 -0.23
CA VAL A 101 -6.42 11.27 -0.91
C VAL A 101 -6.40 10.04 -1.81
N ALA A 102 -5.33 9.88 -2.58
CA ALA A 102 -5.16 8.71 -3.45
C ALA A 102 -5.15 7.42 -2.64
N LEU A 103 -4.38 7.40 -1.57
CA LEU A 103 -4.23 6.22 -0.73
C LEU A 103 -5.56 5.83 -0.06
N ASP A 104 -6.25 6.81 0.51
CA ASP A 104 -7.57 6.57 1.12
C ASP A 104 -8.56 6.01 0.10
N SER A 105 -8.61 6.62 -1.08
CA SER A 105 -9.54 6.20 -2.14
C SER A 105 -9.27 4.79 -2.63
N VAL A 106 -8.02 4.45 -2.89
CA VAL A 106 -7.67 3.13 -3.43
C VAL A 106 -7.89 2.03 -2.40
N LEU A 107 -7.59 2.31 -1.14
CA LEU A 107 -7.82 1.35 -0.05
C LEU A 107 -9.32 1.12 0.16
N ARG A 108 -10.10 2.19 0.07
CA ARG A 108 -11.57 2.10 0.17
C ARG A 108 -12.14 1.26 -0.98
N LYS A 109 -11.62 1.45 -2.18
CA LYS A 109 -12.07 0.69 -3.35
C LYS A 109 -11.79 -0.81 -3.20
N VAL A 110 -10.59 -1.18 -2.79
CA VAL A 110 -10.24 -2.59 -2.63
C VAL A 110 -11.03 -3.22 -1.48
N LEU A 111 -11.25 -2.48 -0.40
CA LEU A 111 -12.11 -2.95 0.69
C LEU A 111 -13.52 -3.25 0.19
N ALA A 112 -14.09 -2.35 -0.60
CA ALA A 112 -15.43 -2.54 -1.17
C ALA A 112 -15.50 -3.79 -2.05
N GLU A 113 -14.46 -4.06 -2.83
CA GLU A 113 -14.39 -5.26 -3.67
C GLU A 113 -14.36 -6.53 -2.83
N VAL A 114 -13.54 -6.54 -1.77
CA VAL A 114 -13.46 -7.68 -0.86
C VAL A 114 -14.81 -7.93 -0.18
N MET A 115 -15.44 -6.87 0.32
CA MET A 115 -16.75 -6.96 0.98
C MET A 115 -17.81 -7.46 0.02
N HIS A 116 -17.82 -6.95 -1.20
CA HIS A 116 -18.81 -7.34 -2.21
C HIS A 116 -18.65 -8.82 -2.57
N HIS A 117 -17.41 -9.28 -2.77
CA HIS A 117 -17.14 -10.68 -3.14
C HIS A 117 -17.50 -11.64 -2.00
N ASN A 118 -17.25 -11.26 -0.76
CA ASN A 118 -17.49 -12.11 0.42
C ASN A 118 -18.87 -11.89 1.03
N LYS A 119 -19.69 -11.10 0.40
CA LYS A 119 -21.05 -10.85 0.85
C LYS A 119 -21.86 -12.14 0.77
N ARG A 120 -22.56 -12.41 1.84
CA ARG A 120 -23.42 -13.60 1.96
C ARG A 120 -24.89 -13.25 1.90
#